data_98d5de3134e20a9bc7357b33ed951849
#
_entry.id   98d5de3134e20a9bc7357b33ed951849
#
_cell.length_a   1.000
_cell.length_b   1.000
_cell.length_c   1.000
_cell.angle_alpha   90.00
_cell.angle_beta   90.00
_cell.angle_gamma   90.00
#
_symmetry.space_group_name_H-M   'P 1'
#
loop_
_entity.id
_entity.type
_entity.pdbx_description
1 polymer ?
#
loop_
_entity_poly.entity_id
_entity_poly.type
_entity_poly.pdbx_seq_one_letter_code
_entity_poly.pdbx_strand_id
1 'polypeptide(L)'
;VRTLVLVVLGVVVAFMFAATAPATAHDQLLSASPADGSISPKAPAELQLTFSQAPMPGTATIVAQTNTGVSVPLPKPTTNRGVVTVGWPSSQPAGTYRASWRVTSSDGHPINGTWTFTYGLSAAQSISEPVSVESTNSEGSGLWVALSAAIIVAILAGAAVLMMRLR
;
A
#
# COMPACT_ATOMS: atom_id res chain seq x y z
N VAL A 1 48.53 0.71 -11.01
CA VAL A 1 47.43 1.34 -11.77
C VAL A 1 46.39 0.32 -12.16
N ARG A 2 46.73 -0.85 -12.77
CA ARG A 2 45.76 -1.89 -13.17
C ARG A 2 44.95 -2.45 -12.01
N THR A 3 45.58 -2.72 -10.87
CA THR A 3 44.90 -3.24 -9.67
C THR A 3 43.92 -2.22 -9.07
N LEU A 4 44.28 -0.95 -9.05
CA LEU A 4 43.41 0.13 -8.57
C LEU A 4 42.15 0.26 -9.46
N VAL A 5 42.32 0.19 -10.77
CA VAL A 5 41.21 0.25 -11.73
C VAL A 5 40.26 -0.93 -11.53
N LEU A 6 40.75 -2.13 -11.32
CA LEU A 6 39.90 -3.31 -11.07
C LEU A 6 39.14 -3.22 -9.74
N VAL A 7 39.77 -2.68 -8.69
CA VAL A 7 39.09 -2.46 -7.40
C VAL A 7 38.01 -1.41 -7.53
N VAL A 8 38.28 -0.27 -8.18
CA VAL A 8 37.27 0.79 -8.41
C VAL A 8 36.12 0.26 -9.27
N LEU A 9 36.43 -0.50 -10.33
CA LEU A 9 35.36 -1.10 -11.16
C LEU A 9 34.52 -2.08 -10.37
N GLY A 10 35.12 -2.92 -9.52
CA GLY A 10 34.38 -3.84 -8.63
C GLY A 10 33.45 -3.12 -7.65
N VAL A 11 33.92 -2.01 -7.06
CA VAL A 11 33.09 -1.19 -6.14
C VAL A 11 31.93 -0.53 -6.88
N VAL A 12 32.16 0.01 -8.08
CA VAL A 12 31.13 0.62 -8.90
C VAL A 12 30.06 -0.41 -9.30
N VAL A 13 30.48 -1.59 -9.73
CA VAL A 13 29.55 -2.69 -10.05
C VAL A 13 28.74 -3.12 -8.82
N ALA A 14 29.40 -3.30 -7.67
CA ALA A 14 28.71 -3.64 -6.41
C ALA A 14 27.70 -2.58 -5.99
N PHE A 15 28.02 -1.29 -6.20
CA PHE A 15 27.10 -0.19 -5.88
C PHE A 15 25.91 -0.15 -6.84
N MET A 16 26.06 -0.49 -8.11
CA MET A 16 24.95 -0.59 -9.07
C MET A 16 23.95 -1.72 -8.71
N PHE A 17 24.42 -2.83 -8.16
CA PHE A 17 23.55 -3.92 -7.70
C PHE A 17 22.89 -3.66 -6.34
N ALA A 18 23.43 -2.78 -5.50
CA ALA A 18 22.88 -2.44 -4.20
C ALA A 18 21.67 -1.47 -4.26
N ALA A 19 21.44 -0.82 -5.39
CA ALA A 19 20.45 0.26 -5.53
C ALA A 19 19.13 -0.19 -6.18
N THR A 20 18.83 -1.48 -6.29
CA THR A 20 17.53 -1.96 -6.83
C THR A 20 16.45 -1.90 -5.77
N ALA A 21 15.81 -0.73 -5.62
CA ALA A 21 14.54 -0.65 -4.93
C ALA A 21 13.47 -1.41 -5.74
N PRO A 22 12.58 -2.18 -5.10
CA PRO A 22 11.46 -2.81 -5.82
C PRO A 22 10.60 -1.71 -6.46
N ALA A 23 10.50 -1.71 -7.78
CA ALA A 23 9.59 -0.83 -8.50
C ALA A 23 8.18 -1.40 -8.38
N THR A 24 7.30 -0.72 -7.64
CA THR A 24 5.86 -1.03 -7.63
C THR A 24 5.23 -0.42 -8.90
N ALA A 25 4.89 -1.27 -9.86
CA ALA A 25 4.26 -0.84 -11.11
C ALA A 25 2.75 -0.64 -10.95
N HIS A 26 2.12 -1.28 -9.97
CA HIS A 26 0.68 -1.19 -9.72
C HIS A 26 0.30 0.08 -8.98
N ASP A 27 -0.84 0.66 -9.34
CA ASP A 27 -1.44 1.76 -8.59
C ASP A 27 -1.77 1.30 -7.16
N GLN A 28 -1.45 2.12 -6.17
CA GLN A 28 -1.76 1.84 -4.77
C GLN A 28 -2.95 2.68 -4.34
N LEU A 29 -3.86 2.10 -3.55
CA LEU A 29 -4.88 2.87 -2.85
C LEU A 29 -4.20 3.67 -1.74
N LEU A 30 -4.27 4.99 -1.82
CA LEU A 30 -3.69 5.92 -0.84
C LEU A 30 -4.68 6.24 0.28
N SER A 31 -5.96 6.40 -0.07
CA SER A 31 -7.01 6.70 0.90
C SER A 31 -8.39 6.32 0.40
N ALA A 32 -9.29 6.09 1.34
CA ALA A 32 -10.74 5.97 1.11
C ALA A 32 -11.48 7.03 1.93
N SER A 33 -12.58 7.51 1.41
CA SER A 33 -13.52 8.39 2.13
C SER A 33 -14.94 7.84 1.96
N PRO A 34 -15.62 7.49 3.04
CA PRO A 34 -15.16 7.45 4.43
C PRO A 34 -13.93 6.56 4.62
N ALA A 35 -13.06 6.90 5.59
CA ALA A 35 -11.85 6.10 5.86
C ALA A 35 -12.22 4.70 6.37
N ASP A 36 -11.34 3.73 6.14
CA ASP A 36 -11.56 2.36 6.65
C ASP A 36 -11.66 2.34 8.17
N GLY A 37 -12.68 1.64 8.67
CA GLY A 37 -13.01 1.56 10.09
C GLY A 37 -13.61 2.85 10.68
N SER A 38 -13.84 3.89 9.89
CA SER A 38 -14.35 5.18 10.39
C SER A 38 -15.80 5.10 10.87
N ILE A 39 -16.11 5.93 11.87
CA ILE A 39 -17.44 6.14 12.39
C ILE A 39 -17.80 7.62 12.23
N SER A 40 -18.94 7.91 11.61
CA SER A 40 -19.43 9.27 11.36
C SER A 40 -20.86 9.45 11.89
N PRO A 41 -21.22 10.61 12.42
CA PRO A 41 -22.61 10.88 12.81
C PRO A 41 -23.53 11.07 11.60
N LYS A 42 -22.99 11.35 10.41
CA LYS A 42 -23.75 11.64 9.19
C LYS A 42 -23.42 10.64 8.09
N ALA A 43 -24.42 10.33 7.27
CA ALA A 43 -24.19 9.59 6.03
C ALA A 43 -23.20 10.34 5.13
N PRO A 44 -22.29 9.61 4.43
CA PRO A 44 -21.46 10.24 3.41
C PRO A 44 -22.32 10.71 2.23
N ALA A 45 -21.91 11.76 1.54
CA ALA A 45 -22.55 12.16 0.29
C ALA A 45 -22.10 11.25 -0.88
N GLU A 46 -20.88 10.76 -0.79
CA GLU A 46 -20.24 9.92 -1.79
C GLU A 46 -19.17 9.02 -1.15
N LEU A 47 -18.81 7.96 -1.84
CA LEU A 47 -17.62 7.16 -1.54
C LEU A 47 -16.51 7.57 -2.50
N GLN A 48 -15.31 7.79 -1.98
CA GLN A 48 -14.18 8.23 -2.76
C GLN A 48 -12.95 7.35 -2.47
N LEU A 49 -12.23 6.94 -3.52
CA LEU A 49 -10.98 6.21 -3.43
C LEU A 49 -9.91 7.02 -4.17
N THR A 50 -8.79 7.28 -3.50
CA THR A 50 -7.65 7.99 -4.09
C THR A 50 -6.50 7.01 -4.30
N PHE A 51 -6.01 6.93 -5.53
CA PHE A 51 -4.91 6.06 -5.96
C PHE A 51 -3.63 6.86 -6.20
N SER A 52 -2.49 6.20 -6.15
CA SER A 52 -1.17 6.80 -6.42
C SER A 52 -1.01 7.27 -7.85
N GLN A 53 -1.71 6.64 -8.80
CA GLN A 53 -1.83 7.04 -10.19
C GLN A 53 -3.28 6.90 -10.65
N ALA A 54 -3.58 7.35 -11.87
CA ALA A 54 -4.93 7.29 -12.40
C ALA A 54 -5.24 5.88 -12.94
N PRO A 55 -6.16 5.12 -12.32
CA PRO A 55 -6.65 3.87 -12.89
C PRO A 55 -7.28 4.09 -14.27
N MET A 56 -7.32 3.05 -15.09
CA MET A 56 -7.90 3.11 -16.44
C MET A 56 -9.37 3.56 -16.37
N PRO A 57 -9.76 4.60 -17.13
CA PRO A 57 -11.12 5.11 -17.11
C PRO A 57 -12.16 4.05 -17.46
N GLY A 58 -13.31 4.08 -16.78
CA GLY A 58 -14.44 3.18 -17.05
C GLY A 58 -14.28 1.75 -16.54
N THR A 59 -13.15 1.39 -15.90
CA THR A 59 -12.90 0.05 -15.34
C THR A 59 -13.31 -0.06 -13.87
N ALA A 60 -13.57 1.06 -13.20
CA ALA A 60 -13.90 1.10 -11.78
C ALA A 60 -15.26 0.46 -11.51
N THR A 61 -15.29 -0.40 -10.51
CA THR A 61 -16.49 -0.97 -9.91
C THR A 61 -16.40 -0.80 -8.40
N ILE A 62 -17.48 -0.30 -7.79
CA ILE A 62 -17.64 -0.24 -6.34
C ILE A 62 -18.98 -0.88 -6.01
N VAL A 63 -19.00 -1.81 -5.07
CA VAL A 63 -20.20 -2.42 -4.52
C VAL A 63 -20.19 -2.24 -3.01
N ALA A 64 -21.33 -1.96 -2.41
CA ALA A 64 -21.45 -1.84 -0.96
C ALA A 64 -22.57 -2.75 -0.46
N GLN A 65 -22.40 -3.24 0.76
CA GLN A 65 -23.37 -4.10 1.44
C GLN A 65 -23.47 -3.69 2.91
N THR A 66 -24.64 -3.89 3.48
CA THR A 66 -24.84 -3.80 4.92
C THR A 66 -24.08 -4.92 5.65
N ASN A 67 -23.94 -4.83 6.96
CA ASN A 67 -23.40 -5.92 7.79
C ASN A 67 -24.20 -7.24 7.69
N THR A 68 -25.47 -7.17 7.26
CA THR A 68 -26.32 -8.34 7.00
C THR A 68 -26.25 -8.86 5.58
N GLY A 69 -25.38 -8.28 4.73
CA GLY A 69 -25.18 -8.72 3.34
C GLY A 69 -26.15 -8.15 2.32
N VAL A 70 -27.03 -7.20 2.71
CA VAL A 70 -27.94 -6.56 1.76
C VAL A 70 -27.15 -5.58 0.90
N SER A 71 -27.25 -5.72 -0.43
CA SER A 71 -26.56 -4.85 -1.37
C SER A 71 -27.18 -3.45 -1.42
N VAL A 72 -26.30 -2.44 -1.49
CA VAL A 72 -26.67 -1.04 -1.70
C VAL A 72 -26.65 -0.74 -3.19
N PRO A 73 -27.73 -0.21 -3.78
CA PRO A 73 -27.78 0.16 -5.18
C PRO A 73 -26.94 1.44 -5.42
N LEU A 74 -25.69 1.28 -5.79
CA LEU A 74 -24.80 2.40 -6.13
C LEU A 74 -24.90 2.76 -7.61
N PRO A 75 -24.78 4.05 -7.99
CA PRO A 75 -24.62 4.47 -9.37
C PRO A 75 -23.27 4.02 -9.93
N LYS A 76 -23.05 4.22 -11.22
CA LYS A 76 -21.74 3.92 -11.85
C LYS A 76 -20.66 4.86 -11.31
N PRO A 77 -19.49 4.32 -10.88
CA PRO A 77 -18.37 5.15 -10.46
C PRO A 77 -17.82 6.02 -11.59
N THR A 78 -17.27 7.17 -11.24
CA THR A 78 -16.50 8.04 -12.13
C THR A 78 -15.04 8.06 -11.69
N THR A 79 -14.12 8.21 -12.67
CA THR A 79 -12.68 8.29 -12.41
C THR A 79 -12.13 9.60 -12.95
N ASN A 80 -11.44 10.35 -12.11
CA ASN A 80 -10.80 11.60 -12.46
C ASN A 80 -9.45 11.75 -11.73
N ARG A 81 -8.33 11.82 -12.49
CA ARG A 81 -6.98 12.05 -11.97
C ARG A 81 -6.58 11.20 -10.76
N GLY A 82 -6.84 9.90 -10.80
CA GLY A 82 -6.51 9.01 -9.70
C GLY A 82 -7.55 8.93 -8.59
N VAL A 83 -8.65 9.67 -8.71
CA VAL A 83 -9.77 9.62 -7.77
C VAL A 83 -10.95 8.92 -8.40
N VAL A 84 -11.44 7.87 -7.77
CA VAL A 84 -12.66 7.15 -8.13
C VAL A 84 -13.76 7.55 -7.15
N THR A 85 -14.88 8.03 -7.68
CA THR A 85 -16.00 8.54 -6.87
C THR A 85 -17.30 7.86 -7.26
N VAL A 86 -18.13 7.53 -6.27
CA VAL A 86 -19.52 7.05 -6.47
C VAL A 86 -20.44 7.70 -5.45
N GLY A 87 -21.59 8.23 -5.90
CA GLY A 87 -22.59 8.83 -5.03
C GLY A 87 -23.17 7.82 -4.04
N TRP A 88 -23.37 8.24 -2.81
CA TRP A 88 -24.05 7.44 -1.79
C TRP A 88 -25.54 7.73 -1.77
N PRO A 89 -26.43 6.71 -1.82
CA PRO A 89 -27.86 6.95 -1.79
C PRO A 89 -28.31 7.47 -0.42
N SER A 90 -29.04 8.58 -0.41
CA SER A 90 -29.53 9.21 0.83
C SER A 90 -30.57 8.37 1.59
N SER A 91 -31.16 7.37 0.94
CA SER A 91 -32.17 6.47 1.52
C SER A 91 -31.57 5.33 2.35
N GLN A 92 -30.25 5.19 2.41
CA GLN A 92 -29.64 4.12 3.17
C GLN A 92 -29.74 4.39 4.68
N PRO A 93 -30.13 3.37 5.49
CA PRO A 93 -30.23 3.54 6.94
C PRO A 93 -28.87 3.72 7.59
N ALA A 94 -28.85 4.29 8.80
CA ALA A 94 -27.67 4.32 9.65
C ALA A 94 -27.18 2.88 9.94
N GLY A 95 -25.88 2.68 9.98
CA GLY A 95 -25.30 1.35 10.22
C GLY A 95 -23.88 1.21 9.70
N THR A 96 -23.37 -0.02 9.77
CA THR A 96 -22.07 -0.42 9.25
C THR A 96 -22.20 -0.99 7.85
N TYR A 97 -21.33 -0.55 6.98
CA TYR A 97 -21.27 -0.95 5.58
C TYR A 97 -19.88 -1.50 5.24
N ARG A 98 -19.86 -2.56 4.43
CA ARG A 98 -18.67 -3.05 3.78
C ARG A 98 -18.73 -2.67 2.32
N ALA A 99 -17.71 -2.00 1.83
CA ALA A 99 -17.57 -1.69 0.42
C ALA A 99 -16.38 -2.46 -0.16
N SER A 100 -16.56 -2.96 -1.39
CA SER A 100 -15.54 -3.66 -2.17
C SER A 100 -15.34 -2.91 -3.48
N TRP A 101 -14.11 -2.80 -3.92
CA TRP A 101 -13.77 -2.11 -5.16
C TRP A 101 -12.86 -2.93 -6.04
N ARG A 102 -12.92 -2.66 -7.33
CA ARG A 102 -12.00 -3.18 -8.35
C ARG A 102 -11.77 -2.10 -9.39
N VAL A 103 -10.53 -1.94 -9.80
CA VAL A 103 -10.12 -1.06 -10.91
C VAL A 103 -9.05 -1.77 -11.73
N THR A 104 -8.83 -1.33 -12.96
CA THR A 104 -7.62 -1.67 -13.72
C THR A 104 -6.60 -0.57 -13.49
N SER A 105 -5.44 -0.92 -12.95
CA SER A 105 -4.31 -0.04 -12.72
C SER A 105 -3.82 0.59 -14.03
N SER A 106 -3.05 1.67 -13.94
CA SER A 106 -2.43 2.34 -15.09
C SER A 106 -1.51 1.43 -15.91
N ASP A 107 -0.95 0.38 -15.29
CA ASP A 107 -0.12 -0.64 -15.94
C ASP A 107 -0.94 -1.79 -16.58
N GLY A 108 -2.27 -1.71 -16.54
CA GLY A 108 -3.18 -2.69 -17.15
C GLY A 108 -3.57 -3.87 -16.27
N HIS A 109 -3.05 -3.98 -15.05
CA HIS A 109 -3.40 -5.09 -14.16
C HIS A 109 -4.60 -4.75 -13.26
N PRO A 110 -5.52 -5.72 -13.01
CA PRO A 110 -6.63 -5.50 -12.11
C PRO A 110 -6.16 -5.52 -10.65
N ILE A 111 -6.55 -4.50 -9.91
CA ILE A 111 -6.37 -4.41 -8.46
C ILE A 111 -7.73 -4.26 -7.77
N ASN A 112 -7.83 -4.74 -6.55
CA ASN A 112 -9.08 -4.73 -5.79
C ASN A 112 -8.81 -4.62 -4.29
N GLY A 113 -9.84 -4.30 -3.54
CA GLY A 113 -9.78 -4.24 -2.09
C GLY A 113 -11.17 -4.09 -1.47
N THR A 114 -11.18 -4.04 -0.15
CA THR A 114 -12.38 -3.85 0.66
C THR A 114 -12.08 -2.87 1.78
N TRP A 115 -13.10 -2.14 2.21
CA TRP A 115 -13.06 -1.32 3.42
C TRP A 115 -14.42 -1.29 4.09
N THR A 116 -14.45 -0.88 5.35
CA THR A 116 -15.68 -0.75 6.14
C THR A 116 -15.83 0.66 6.67
N PHE A 117 -17.05 1.12 6.82
CA PHE A 117 -17.35 2.39 7.46
C PHE A 117 -18.72 2.32 8.14
N THR A 118 -18.93 3.15 9.14
CA THR A 118 -20.15 3.23 9.91
C THR A 118 -20.64 4.67 9.94
N TYR A 119 -21.96 4.88 9.83
CA TYR A 119 -22.52 6.20 10.07
C TYR A 119 -23.86 6.14 10.82
N GLY A 120 -24.24 7.30 11.39
CA GLY A 120 -25.47 7.44 12.15
C GLY A 120 -25.42 6.86 13.56
N LEU A 121 -24.25 6.30 13.97
CA LEU A 121 -24.00 5.91 15.35
C LEU A 121 -23.20 7.03 16.02
N SER A 122 -23.62 7.42 17.21
CA SER A 122 -22.80 8.30 18.05
C SER A 122 -21.62 7.52 18.58
N ALA A 123 -20.41 8.13 18.65
CA ALA A 123 -19.18 7.51 19.15
C ALA A 123 -19.33 6.88 20.57
N ALA A 124 -20.38 7.25 21.29
CA ALA A 124 -20.69 6.69 22.61
C ALA A 124 -21.18 5.22 22.58
N GLN A 125 -21.52 4.65 21.42
CA GLN A 125 -22.01 3.26 21.30
C GLN A 125 -20.93 2.27 20.82
N SER A 126 -19.70 2.72 20.61
CA SER A 126 -18.60 1.90 20.09
C SER A 126 -17.76 1.22 21.16
N ILE A 127 -18.18 1.20 22.43
CA ILE A 127 -17.48 0.47 23.49
C ILE A 127 -18.11 -0.92 23.64
N SER A 128 -17.78 -1.80 22.74
CA SER A 128 -17.97 -3.24 22.92
C SER A 128 -16.69 -3.94 22.44
N GLU A 129 -15.91 -4.31 23.45
CA GLU A 129 -14.72 -5.18 23.48
C GLU A 129 -13.48 -4.79 22.64
N PRO A 130 -12.34 -4.62 23.32
CA PRO A 130 -11.06 -4.60 22.64
C PRO A 130 -10.74 -6.02 22.18
N VAL A 131 -10.87 -6.31 20.90
CA VAL A 131 -10.18 -7.44 20.29
C VAL A 131 -8.70 -7.13 20.38
N SER A 132 -8.01 -7.83 21.26
CA SER A 132 -6.54 -7.83 21.31
C SER A 132 -6.02 -8.36 19.98
N VAL A 133 -5.66 -7.45 19.10
CA VAL A 133 -4.88 -7.81 17.91
C VAL A 133 -3.46 -8.02 18.39
N GLU A 134 -3.08 -9.27 18.53
CA GLU A 134 -1.70 -9.69 18.72
C GLU A 134 -0.91 -9.23 17.48
N SER A 135 -0.18 -8.11 17.63
CA SER A 135 0.74 -7.63 16.62
C SER A 135 1.89 -8.62 16.49
N THR A 136 1.79 -9.54 15.56
CA THR A 136 2.97 -10.29 15.11
C THR A 136 3.87 -9.30 14.37
N ASN A 137 4.82 -8.71 15.11
CA ASN A 137 5.92 -7.98 14.54
C ASN A 137 6.73 -8.94 13.67
N SER A 138 6.57 -8.81 12.37
CA SER A 138 7.46 -9.42 11.39
C SER A 138 8.82 -8.70 11.45
N GLU A 139 9.65 -9.07 12.43
CA GLU A 139 11.06 -8.71 12.47
C GLU A 139 11.82 -9.52 11.41
N GLY A 140 11.73 -9.13 10.15
CA GLY A 140 12.42 -9.82 9.06
C GLY A 140 13.42 -8.97 8.28
N SER A 141 13.40 -7.64 8.43
CA SER A 141 14.23 -6.77 7.56
C SER A 141 15.60 -6.39 8.11
N GLY A 142 15.86 -6.54 9.42
CA GLY A 142 17.14 -6.16 10.03
C GLY A 142 18.30 -7.08 9.70
N LEU A 143 18.07 -8.37 9.51
CA LEU A 143 19.11 -9.37 9.26
C LEU A 143 19.77 -9.22 7.87
N TRP A 144 19.00 -8.84 6.85
CA TRP A 144 19.54 -8.66 5.49
C TRP A 144 20.42 -7.43 5.37
N VAL A 145 20.10 -6.34 6.08
CA VAL A 145 20.91 -5.12 6.13
C VAL A 145 22.21 -5.37 6.88
N ALA A 146 22.18 -6.13 7.97
CA ALA A 146 23.38 -6.49 8.73
C ALA A 146 24.31 -7.41 7.94
N LEU A 147 23.78 -8.38 7.19
CA LEU A 147 24.56 -9.29 6.36
C LEU A 147 25.24 -8.57 5.19
N SER A 148 24.57 -7.62 4.55
CA SER A 148 25.16 -6.83 3.45
C SER A 148 26.30 -5.94 3.94
N ALA A 149 26.20 -5.32 5.10
CA ALA A 149 27.25 -4.52 5.70
C ALA A 149 28.50 -5.37 6.05
N ALA A 150 28.29 -6.57 6.59
CA ALA A 150 29.39 -7.49 6.93
C ALA A 150 30.18 -7.96 5.69
N ILE A 151 29.49 -8.23 4.59
CA ILE A 151 30.12 -8.64 3.32
C ILE A 151 31.00 -7.51 2.75
N ILE A 152 30.51 -6.27 2.79
CA ILE A 152 31.26 -5.10 2.30
C ILE A 152 32.55 -4.90 3.11
N VAL A 153 32.47 -5.00 4.44
CA VAL A 153 33.63 -4.88 5.33
C VAL A 153 34.64 -5.99 5.06
N ALA A 154 34.21 -7.23 4.84
CA ALA A 154 35.08 -8.35 4.53
C ALA A 154 35.84 -8.18 3.19
N ILE A 155 35.13 -7.67 2.16
CA ILE A 155 35.75 -7.39 0.84
C ILE A 155 36.80 -6.27 0.95
N LEU A 156 36.51 -5.20 1.70
CA LEU A 156 37.45 -4.10 1.90
C LEU A 156 38.70 -4.54 2.68
N ALA A 157 38.51 -5.34 3.73
CA ALA A 157 39.62 -5.90 4.52
C ALA A 157 40.49 -6.84 3.68
N GLY A 158 39.87 -7.72 2.86
CA GLY A 158 40.58 -8.60 1.93
C GLY A 158 41.41 -7.85 0.89
N ALA A 159 40.86 -6.79 0.33
CA ALA A 159 41.57 -5.92 -0.63
C ALA A 159 42.77 -5.21 0.02
N ALA A 160 42.62 -4.73 1.26
CA ALA A 160 43.73 -4.09 2.00
C ALA A 160 44.88 -5.06 2.30
N VAL A 161 44.56 -6.29 2.73
CA VAL A 161 45.58 -7.35 2.97
C VAL A 161 46.28 -7.73 1.69
N LEU A 162 45.56 -7.84 0.57
CA LEU A 162 46.18 -8.16 -0.74
C LEU A 162 47.09 -7.04 -1.19
N MET A 163 46.72 -5.78 -0.99
CA MET A 163 47.62 -4.63 -1.31
C MET A 163 48.90 -4.61 -0.47
N MET A 164 48.83 -5.03 0.82
CA MET A 164 50.01 -5.11 1.68
C MET A 164 50.95 -6.25 1.28
N ARG A 165 50.43 -7.34 0.70
CA ARG A 165 51.29 -8.47 0.21
C ARG A 165 51.92 -8.24 -1.16
N LEU A 166 51.43 -7.27 -1.93
CA LEU A 166 51.96 -6.94 -3.28
C LEU A 166 52.92 -5.74 -3.27
N ARG A 167 53.21 -5.19 -2.09
CA ARG A 167 54.28 -4.22 -1.86
C ARG A 167 55.53 -4.92 -1.31
#